data_4483c76fd748704356c2278fd8908bb3
#
_entry.id   4483c76fd748704356c2278fd8908bb3
#
_cell.length_a   1.000
_cell.length_b   1.000
_cell.length_c   1.000
_cell.angle_alpha   90.00
_cell.angle_beta   90.00
_cell.angle_gamma   90.00
#
_symmetry.space_group_name_H-M   'P 1'
#
loop_
_entity.id
_entity.type
_entity.pdbx_description
1 polymer ?
#
loop_
_entity_poly.entity_id
_entity_poly.type
_entity_poly.pdbx_seq_one_letter_code
_entity_poly.pdbx_strand_id
1 'polypeptide(L)'
;MTSIRRQLLIWLLLGLSVSTLAAAFAVYRQTRIEAAELFDYQLQVMAAAFPNGGFAPPSTPPDSDAGSGDVVVVQIWDQNGAQVYLSRPGSPVLRRLRLGFSTVATPRGDWRVYSTLIAGNVIQVSQPMRARDELAAGLALRALLPFLILLPALLIFIWITVGRGLAPLENLAGAVNRRSEDALEPLPAEPLPAEVKPLVAALNDLLRRLGDALTLQRAFIADAAHELRTPLTAVKLQIQLAERASSPDERSKAFSRLKAGADRAAHLVQQLLTLARNEACAGERTLAAVDLTQIARDAVAEEAAIAEAKGVELGLTADRPVSTAGDPDALRTLIGNLIDNAVRYTQAGGSVDVAAKMSAGRPTWVVTDSGPGIPAAERQRVFDRFYRADTGGVEGSGLGLSIVQRIAQRHRAAVELTGGPGGLGLTVTVRFPAG
;
A
#
# COMPACT_ATOMS: atom_id res chain seq x y z
N MET A 1 17.73 4.32 8.18
CA MET A 1 16.26 4.29 8.00
C MET A 1 15.61 4.23 9.38
N THR A 2 14.79 5.20 9.72
CA THR A 2 14.10 5.26 11.03
C THR A 2 12.91 4.32 11.02
N SER A 3 12.96 3.26 11.83
CA SER A 3 11.83 2.34 12.00
C SER A 3 10.60 3.11 12.53
N ILE A 4 9.45 2.99 11.86
CA ILE A 4 8.16 3.56 12.29
C ILE A 4 7.86 3.16 13.74
N ARG A 5 8.14 1.92 14.11
CA ARG A 5 8.03 1.41 15.47
C ARG A 5 8.83 2.24 16.46
N ARG A 6 10.12 2.51 16.15
CA ARG A 6 11.00 3.30 17.03
C ARG A 6 10.51 4.74 17.16
N GLN A 7 10.06 5.33 16.08
CA GLN A 7 9.56 6.71 16.07
C GLN A 7 8.26 6.84 16.88
N LEU A 8 7.30 5.95 16.68
CA LEU A 8 6.06 5.90 17.45
C LEU A 8 6.33 5.69 18.95
N LEU A 9 7.19 4.73 19.30
CA LEU A 9 7.58 4.49 20.68
C LEU A 9 8.21 5.72 21.31
N ILE A 10 9.16 6.38 20.65
CA ILE A 10 9.82 7.60 21.18
C ILE A 10 8.79 8.70 21.46
N TRP A 11 7.91 9.01 20.51
CA TRP A 11 6.91 10.06 20.68
C TRP A 11 5.87 9.74 21.75
N LEU A 12 5.37 8.51 21.80
CA LEU A 12 4.41 8.07 22.81
C LEU A 12 5.02 8.05 24.22
N LEU A 13 6.23 7.48 24.36
CA LEU A 13 6.93 7.42 25.65
C LEU A 13 7.32 8.81 26.13
N LEU A 14 7.78 9.68 25.26
CA LEU A 14 8.14 11.06 25.61
C LEU A 14 6.90 11.86 26.00
N GLY A 15 5.83 11.80 25.21
CA GLY A 15 4.58 12.49 25.51
C GLY A 15 3.97 12.05 26.84
N LEU A 16 3.94 10.73 27.08
CA LEU A 16 3.44 10.17 28.35
C LEU A 16 4.31 10.60 29.54
N SER A 17 5.65 10.54 29.39
CA SER A 17 6.57 10.94 30.45
C SER A 17 6.42 12.42 30.79
N VAL A 18 6.38 13.30 29.79
CA VAL A 18 6.19 14.74 30.01
C VAL A 18 4.86 15.04 30.67
N SER A 19 3.77 14.41 30.19
CA SER A 19 2.44 14.60 30.79
C SER A 19 2.37 14.12 32.24
N THR A 20 2.94 12.94 32.51
CA THR A 20 2.95 12.38 33.88
C THR A 20 3.81 13.20 34.83
N LEU A 21 4.97 13.70 34.40
CA LEU A 21 5.80 14.58 35.19
C LEU A 21 5.12 15.92 35.46
N ALA A 22 4.43 16.50 34.47
CA ALA A 22 3.67 17.72 34.66
C ALA A 22 2.51 17.53 35.66
N ALA A 23 1.78 16.42 35.56
CA ALA A 23 0.72 16.06 36.49
C ALA A 23 1.27 15.85 37.92
N ALA A 24 2.37 15.11 38.06
CA ALA A 24 3.03 14.88 39.33
C ALA A 24 3.50 16.20 39.98
N PHE A 25 4.08 17.10 39.19
CA PHE A 25 4.47 18.43 39.65
C PHE A 25 3.28 19.27 40.11
N ALA A 26 2.18 19.24 39.35
CA ALA A 26 0.93 19.95 39.73
C ALA A 26 0.36 19.41 41.04
N VAL A 27 0.29 18.07 41.20
CA VAL A 27 -0.17 17.42 42.44
C VAL A 27 0.76 17.77 43.61
N TYR A 28 2.07 17.69 43.40
CA TYR A 28 3.05 18.07 44.44
C TYR A 28 2.83 19.52 44.92
N ARG A 29 2.69 20.44 43.99
CA ARG A 29 2.46 21.87 44.31
C ARG A 29 1.14 22.09 45.01
N GLN A 30 0.07 21.44 44.51
CA GLN A 30 -1.29 21.54 45.08
C GLN A 30 -1.30 21.02 46.53
N THR A 31 -0.74 19.83 46.77
CA THR A 31 -0.67 19.21 48.10
C THR A 31 0.08 20.11 49.11
N ARG A 32 1.16 20.78 48.67
CA ARG A 32 1.88 21.71 49.53
C ARG A 32 1.04 22.94 49.92
N ILE A 33 0.25 23.46 48.96
CA ILE A 33 -0.63 24.61 49.22
C ILE A 33 -1.74 24.20 50.20
N GLU A 34 -2.42 23.10 49.96
CA GLU A 34 -3.48 22.60 50.82
C GLU A 34 -2.97 22.26 52.24
N ALA A 35 -1.80 21.64 52.32
CA ALA A 35 -1.19 21.39 53.64
C ALA A 35 -0.90 22.69 54.41
N ALA A 36 -0.41 23.76 53.72
CA ALA A 36 -0.20 25.03 54.35
C ALA A 36 -1.48 25.70 54.89
N GLU A 37 -2.59 25.60 54.13
CA GLU A 37 -3.91 26.08 54.53
C GLU A 37 -4.45 25.30 55.73
N LEU A 38 -4.30 23.98 55.74
CA LEU A 38 -4.69 23.13 56.86
C LEU A 38 -3.94 23.48 58.15
N PHE A 39 -2.63 23.72 58.04
CA PHE A 39 -1.85 24.13 59.20
C PHE A 39 -2.27 25.51 59.71
N ASP A 40 -2.58 26.47 58.84
CA ASP A 40 -3.09 27.78 59.24
C ASP A 40 -4.46 27.63 59.92
N TYR A 41 -5.37 26.77 59.40
CA TYR A 41 -6.66 26.46 60.02
C TYR A 41 -6.48 25.81 61.40
N GLN A 42 -5.53 24.90 61.58
CA GLN A 42 -5.21 24.30 62.88
C GLN A 42 -4.80 25.35 63.94
N LEU A 43 -3.95 26.32 63.52
CA LEU A 43 -3.59 27.43 64.45
C LEU A 43 -4.81 28.26 64.88
N GLN A 44 -5.75 28.51 63.96
CA GLN A 44 -7.02 29.20 64.31
C GLN A 44 -7.87 28.40 65.29
N VAL A 45 -8.09 27.11 65.03
CA VAL A 45 -8.87 26.22 65.89
C VAL A 45 -8.24 26.11 67.27
N MET A 46 -6.92 25.97 67.36
CA MET A 46 -6.19 25.93 68.63
C MET A 46 -6.33 27.22 69.39
N ALA A 47 -6.24 28.39 68.71
CA ALA A 47 -6.43 29.66 69.34
C ALA A 47 -7.88 29.88 69.87
N ALA A 48 -8.87 29.41 69.13
CA ALA A 48 -10.30 29.48 69.46
C ALA A 48 -10.69 28.55 70.61
N ALA A 49 -9.94 27.47 70.84
CA ALA A 49 -10.22 26.51 71.92
C ALA A 49 -9.95 27.01 73.34
N PHE A 50 -9.36 28.18 73.45
CA PHE A 50 -9.09 28.77 74.77
C PHE A 50 -10.41 29.39 75.42
N PRO A 51 -10.77 28.99 76.63
CA PRO A 51 -12.02 29.40 77.22
C PRO A 51 -12.05 30.91 77.57
N ASN A 52 -13.24 31.51 77.41
CA ASN A 52 -13.51 32.95 77.65
C ASN A 52 -13.42 33.39 79.11
N GLY A 53 -13.06 32.55 80.03
CA GLY A 53 -13.04 32.87 81.45
C GLY A 53 -11.85 32.24 82.18
N GLY A 54 -11.04 33.09 82.79
CA GLY A 54 -10.00 32.74 83.74
C GLY A 54 -9.03 31.65 83.34
N PHE A 55 -7.90 31.99 82.86
CA PHE A 55 -6.84 31.03 82.50
C PHE A 55 -6.15 30.50 83.78
N ALA A 56 -6.48 29.25 84.16
CA ALA A 56 -5.64 28.48 85.05
C ALA A 56 -4.60 27.74 84.28
N PRO A 57 -3.28 28.00 84.40
CA PRO A 57 -2.28 27.27 83.76
C PRO A 57 -2.36 25.77 84.07
N PRO A 58 -2.31 24.84 83.11
CA PRO A 58 -2.30 23.41 83.40
C PRO A 58 -1.18 23.11 84.41
N SER A 59 -1.51 22.40 85.46
CA SER A 59 -0.65 22.08 86.60
C SER A 59 0.46 21.08 86.28
N THR A 60 0.45 20.55 85.08
CA THR A 60 1.51 19.61 84.55
C THR A 60 2.07 20.15 83.22
N PRO A 61 3.38 20.36 83.14
CA PRO A 61 3.98 20.63 81.82
C PRO A 61 3.71 19.42 80.96
N PRO A 62 3.32 19.59 79.69
CA PRO A 62 3.25 18.48 78.75
C PRO A 62 4.60 17.79 78.72
N ASP A 63 4.60 16.46 78.81
CA ASP A 63 5.78 15.60 78.77
C ASP A 63 6.76 16.06 77.74
N SER A 64 8.02 16.24 78.15
CA SER A 64 9.09 16.73 77.33
C SER A 64 9.63 15.76 76.25
N ASP A 65 8.93 14.60 76.09
CA ASP A 65 9.32 13.52 75.21
C ASP A 65 8.57 13.46 73.85
N ALA A 66 7.64 14.40 73.59
CA ALA A 66 7.12 14.51 72.23
C ALA A 66 8.24 14.99 71.30
N GLY A 67 8.63 14.10 70.39
CA GLY A 67 9.72 14.27 69.44
C GLY A 67 9.75 15.64 68.79
N SER A 68 10.92 16.09 68.47
CA SER A 68 11.33 17.45 68.09
C SER A 68 10.64 18.08 66.86
N GLY A 69 9.52 17.52 66.37
CA GLY A 69 8.91 17.91 65.10
C GLY A 69 7.62 18.77 65.23
N ASP A 70 6.75 18.54 66.22
CA ASP A 70 5.42 19.12 66.24
C ASP A 70 5.20 20.15 67.38
N VAL A 71 6.04 21.15 67.45
CA VAL A 71 6.02 22.10 68.54
C VAL A 71 5.16 23.31 68.18
N VAL A 72 3.88 23.22 68.56
CA VAL A 72 3.03 24.41 68.63
C VAL A 72 3.30 25.12 69.95
N VAL A 73 3.57 26.40 69.89
CA VAL A 73 3.81 27.25 71.07
C VAL A 73 2.67 28.23 71.24
N VAL A 74 2.09 28.23 72.41
CA VAL A 74 1.04 29.17 72.79
C VAL A 74 1.56 30.21 73.74
N GLN A 75 1.31 31.49 73.46
CA GLN A 75 1.65 32.64 74.28
C GLN A 75 0.40 33.44 74.52
N ILE A 76 0.22 33.91 75.78
CA ILE A 76 -0.88 34.76 76.14
C ILE A 76 -0.34 36.06 76.75
N TRP A 77 -0.82 37.18 76.24
CA TRP A 77 -0.48 38.51 76.68
C TRP A 77 -1.71 39.21 77.29
N ASP A 78 -1.55 39.87 78.41
CA ASP A 78 -2.57 40.66 79.02
C ASP A 78 -2.82 41.98 78.31
N GLN A 79 -3.80 42.76 78.79
CA GLN A 79 -4.15 44.07 78.25
C GLN A 79 -2.96 45.09 78.39
N ASN A 80 -2.10 44.92 79.40
CA ASN A 80 -0.98 45.79 79.69
C ASN A 80 0.27 45.38 78.85
N GLY A 81 0.18 44.30 78.06
CA GLY A 81 1.32 43.81 77.22
C GLY A 81 2.29 42.93 77.99
N ALA A 82 1.90 42.44 79.20
CA ALA A 82 2.69 41.46 79.95
C ALA A 82 2.43 40.04 79.43
N GLN A 83 3.43 39.19 79.31
CA GLN A 83 3.27 37.78 78.97
C GLN A 83 2.76 37.02 80.23
N VAL A 84 1.54 36.54 80.17
CA VAL A 84 0.91 35.80 81.24
C VAL A 84 1.16 34.29 81.17
N TYR A 85 1.30 33.77 79.94
CA TYR A 85 1.50 32.34 79.72
C TYR A 85 2.43 32.05 78.53
N LEU A 86 3.26 31.03 78.70
CA LEU A 86 4.09 30.43 77.63
C LEU A 86 4.05 28.93 77.81
N SER A 87 3.47 28.21 76.82
CA SER A 87 3.28 26.76 76.87
C SER A 87 4.59 25.96 76.96
N ARG A 88 5.70 26.51 76.49
CA ARG A 88 7.00 25.84 76.51
C ARG A 88 8.14 26.79 76.87
N PRO A 89 8.74 26.60 78.04
CA PRO A 89 9.91 27.33 78.44
C PRO A 89 11.08 27.11 77.48
N GLY A 90 11.77 28.18 77.07
CA GLY A 90 12.87 28.10 76.11
C GLY A 90 12.49 28.25 74.64
N SER A 91 11.23 28.37 74.32
CA SER A 91 10.77 28.79 72.99
C SER A 91 11.10 30.29 72.77
N PRO A 92 11.32 30.71 71.52
CA PRO A 92 11.53 32.11 71.25
C PRO A 92 10.32 32.92 71.69
N VAL A 93 10.52 33.90 72.56
CA VAL A 93 9.46 34.83 73.02
C VAL A 93 9.20 35.79 71.86
N LEU A 94 8.07 35.62 71.22
CA LEU A 94 7.63 36.49 70.13
C LEU A 94 6.94 37.71 70.78
N ARG A 95 7.31 38.93 70.37
CA ARG A 95 6.63 40.16 70.85
C ARG A 95 5.14 40.10 70.45
N ARG A 96 4.29 40.80 71.19
CA ARG A 96 2.88 40.95 70.82
C ARG A 96 2.73 41.47 69.40
N LEU A 97 2.14 40.66 68.53
CA LEU A 97 1.97 40.91 67.08
C LEU A 97 0.57 41.46 66.80
N ARG A 98 0.39 42.00 65.59
CA ARG A 98 -0.94 42.37 65.06
C ARG A 98 -1.85 41.17 65.03
N LEU A 99 -3.17 41.36 65.17
CA LEU A 99 -4.18 40.29 65.02
C LEU A 99 -4.14 39.71 63.63
N GLY A 100 -4.40 38.41 63.54
CA GLY A 100 -4.35 37.64 62.29
C GLY A 100 -3.05 36.85 62.13
N PHE A 101 -2.82 36.39 60.90
CA PHE A 101 -1.62 35.62 60.56
C PHE A 101 -0.43 36.52 60.33
N SER A 102 0.72 36.11 60.84
CA SER A 102 2.01 36.74 60.54
C SER A 102 3.13 35.71 60.50
N THR A 103 4.19 35.99 59.73
CA THR A 103 5.40 35.18 59.73
C THR A 103 6.52 35.97 60.34
N VAL A 104 7.19 35.43 61.36
CA VAL A 104 8.22 36.11 62.12
C VAL A 104 9.54 35.37 62.00
N ALA A 105 10.57 36.06 61.51
CA ALA A 105 11.94 35.55 61.49
C ALA A 105 12.54 35.53 62.86
N THR A 106 13.07 34.40 63.30
CA THR A 106 13.80 34.25 64.57
C THR A 106 15.21 33.67 64.30
N PRO A 107 16.14 33.77 65.26
CA PRO A 107 17.47 33.16 65.08
C PRO A 107 17.44 31.62 64.86
N ARG A 108 16.32 30.97 65.21
CA ARG A 108 16.10 29.53 65.02
C ARG A 108 15.26 29.18 63.80
N GLY A 109 15.02 30.16 62.90
CA GLY A 109 14.19 30.01 61.67
C GLY A 109 12.88 30.78 61.75
N ASP A 110 12.10 30.73 60.67
CA ASP A 110 10.84 31.43 60.56
C ASP A 110 9.72 30.70 61.32
N TRP A 111 8.87 31.50 61.97
CA TRP A 111 7.68 31.03 62.72
C TRP A 111 6.42 31.61 62.11
N ARG A 112 5.43 30.76 61.87
CA ARG A 112 4.06 31.17 61.51
C ARG A 112 3.27 31.40 62.79
N VAL A 113 2.67 32.55 62.95
CA VAL A 113 1.94 32.96 64.15
C VAL A 113 0.54 33.40 63.81
N TYR A 114 -0.41 32.88 64.52
CA TYR A 114 -1.79 33.37 64.50
C TYR A 114 -2.11 34.06 65.84
N SER A 115 -2.56 35.31 65.78
CA SER A 115 -2.85 36.11 66.93
C SER A 115 -4.33 36.52 66.97
N THR A 116 -5.02 36.27 68.04
CA THR A 116 -6.45 36.63 68.21
C THR A 116 -6.67 37.27 69.60
N LEU A 117 -7.71 38.08 69.72
CA LEU A 117 -8.12 38.71 70.97
C LEU A 117 -9.32 37.94 71.57
N ILE A 118 -9.15 37.36 72.78
CA ILE A 118 -10.20 36.63 73.50
C ILE A 118 -10.24 37.14 74.91
N ALA A 119 -11.37 37.61 75.33
CA ALA A 119 -11.64 38.14 76.73
C ALA A 119 -10.58 39.21 77.15
N GLY A 120 -10.17 40.06 76.20
CA GLY A 120 -9.20 41.12 76.48
C GLY A 120 -7.74 40.72 76.47
N ASN A 121 -7.44 39.45 76.38
CA ASN A 121 -6.07 38.91 76.25
C ASN A 121 -5.71 38.59 74.80
N VAL A 122 -4.47 38.82 74.37
CA VAL A 122 -4.00 38.42 73.05
C VAL A 122 -3.40 37.02 73.14
N ILE A 123 -4.09 36.07 72.49
CA ILE A 123 -3.64 34.69 72.36
C ILE A 123 -2.86 34.55 71.05
N GLN A 124 -1.61 34.10 71.16
CA GLN A 124 -0.74 33.84 70.01
C GLN A 124 -0.41 32.36 70.00
N VAL A 125 -0.79 31.70 68.90
CA VAL A 125 -0.44 30.30 68.60
C VAL A 125 0.56 30.30 67.48
N SER A 126 1.73 29.70 67.69
CA SER A 126 2.83 29.76 66.77
C SER A 126 3.43 28.36 66.50
N GLN A 127 3.94 28.16 65.28
CA GLN A 127 4.57 26.92 64.83
C GLN A 127 5.79 27.24 63.94
N PRO A 128 6.89 26.50 64.09
CA PRO A 128 8.05 26.71 63.23
C PRO A 128 7.75 26.30 61.81
N MET A 129 8.12 27.13 60.82
CA MET A 129 7.92 26.87 59.40
C MET A 129 8.61 25.57 58.93
N ARG A 130 9.80 25.25 59.51
CA ARG A 130 10.51 24.00 59.17
C ARG A 130 9.67 22.76 59.42
N ALA A 131 9.02 22.64 60.56
CA ALA A 131 8.15 21.49 60.88
C ALA A 131 6.98 21.37 59.90
N ARG A 132 6.39 22.50 59.49
CA ARG A 132 5.32 22.58 58.51
C ARG A 132 5.81 22.15 57.12
N ASP A 133 6.96 22.65 56.70
CA ASP A 133 7.55 22.32 55.38
C ASP A 133 7.95 20.85 55.30
N GLU A 134 8.50 20.27 56.36
CA GLU A 134 8.86 18.85 56.43
C GLU A 134 7.60 17.95 56.33
N LEU A 135 6.56 18.27 57.08
CA LEU A 135 5.30 17.54 57.05
C LEU A 135 4.58 17.70 55.68
N ALA A 136 4.53 18.92 55.15
CA ALA A 136 3.95 19.19 53.83
C ALA A 136 4.71 18.50 52.73
N ALA A 137 6.07 18.50 52.78
CA ALA A 137 6.90 17.77 51.82
C ALA A 137 6.69 16.26 51.92
N GLY A 138 6.59 15.70 53.13
CA GLY A 138 6.29 14.29 53.37
C GLY A 138 4.95 13.86 52.78
N LEU A 139 3.88 14.67 52.98
CA LEU A 139 2.57 14.42 52.40
C LEU A 139 2.62 14.51 50.85
N ALA A 140 3.25 15.57 50.32
CA ALA A 140 3.38 15.74 48.89
C ALA A 140 4.20 14.61 48.22
N LEU A 141 5.25 14.13 48.92
CA LEU A 141 6.05 13.00 48.41
C LEU A 141 5.24 11.69 48.37
N ARG A 142 4.41 11.44 49.40
CA ARG A 142 3.48 10.29 49.43
C ARG A 142 2.45 10.36 48.31
N ALA A 143 1.97 11.55 47.97
CA ALA A 143 1.04 11.77 46.86
C ALA A 143 1.70 11.44 45.47
N LEU A 144 3.03 11.43 45.37
CA LEU A 144 3.74 11.04 44.16
C LEU A 144 3.91 9.51 43.99
N LEU A 145 3.70 8.73 45.05
CA LEU A 145 3.89 7.27 45.00
C LEU A 145 3.11 6.55 43.87
N PRO A 146 1.84 6.89 43.61
CA PRO A 146 1.08 6.31 42.51
C PRO A 146 1.74 6.58 41.14
N PHE A 147 2.30 7.77 40.92
CA PHE A 147 2.96 8.14 39.67
C PHE A 147 4.25 7.36 39.46
N LEU A 148 5.00 7.08 40.54
CA LEU A 148 6.23 6.30 40.48
C LEU A 148 5.99 4.85 40.04
N ILE A 149 4.83 4.28 40.36
CA ILE A 149 4.44 2.93 39.95
C ILE A 149 3.76 2.93 38.58
N LEU A 150 2.86 3.90 38.35
CA LEU A 150 2.03 3.95 37.14
C LEU A 150 2.86 4.25 35.89
N LEU A 151 3.85 5.15 35.99
CA LEU A 151 4.67 5.52 34.84
C LEU A 151 5.42 4.33 34.23
N PRO A 152 6.27 3.56 34.98
CA PRO A 152 6.94 2.41 34.40
C PRO A 152 5.97 1.33 33.91
N ALA A 153 4.85 1.12 34.61
CA ALA A 153 3.84 0.17 34.18
C ALA A 153 3.25 0.54 32.82
N LEU A 154 2.90 1.82 32.60
CA LEU A 154 2.39 2.32 31.32
C LEU A 154 3.46 2.26 30.21
N LEU A 155 4.72 2.60 30.53
CA LEU A 155 5.83 2.52 29.57
C LEU A 155 6.03 1.08 29.09
N ILE A 156 6.02 0.11 29.99
CA ILE A 156 6.12 -1.32 29.67
C ILE A 156 4.89 -1.78 28.85
N PHE A 157 3.69 -1.37 29.25
CA PHE A 157 2.46 -1.71 28.55
C PHE A 157 2.48 -1.21 27.09
N ILE A 158 2.86 0.06 26.87
CA ILE A 158 3.00 0.64 25.52
C ILE A 158 4.03 -0.13 24.71
N TRP A 159 5.19 -0.42 25.29
CA TRP A 159 6.27 -1.16 24.62
C TRP A 159 5.81 -2.55 24.15
N ILE A 160 5.10 -3.29 24.99
CA ILE A 160 4.56 -4.61 24.66
C ILE A 160 3.47 -4.50 23.57
N THR A 161 2.52 -3.57 23.74
CA THR A 161 1.37 -3.43 22.83
C THR A 161 1.80 -3.02 21.43
N VAL A 162 2.67 -2.01 21.33
CA VAL A 162 3.23 -1.55 20.03
C VAL A 162 4.08 -2.64 19.40
N GLY A 163 4.89 -3.34 20.21
CA GLY A 163 5.71 -4.44 19.72
C GLY A 163 4.88 -5.58 19.12
N ARG A 164 3.85 -6.03 19.84
CA ARG A 164 2.95 -7.10 19.35
C ARG A 164 2.09 -6.65 18.17
N GLY A 165 1.61 -5.41 18.17
CA GLY A 165 0.78 -4.89 17.10
C GLY A 165 1.52 -4.75 15.76
N LEU A 166 2.83 -4.45 15.79
CA LEU A 166 3.64 -4.28 14.58
C LEU A 166 4.41 -5.54 14.15
N ALA A 167 4.50 -6.57 14.99
CA ALA A 167 5.18 -7.83 14.65
C ALA A 167 4.67 -8.51 13.37
N PRO A 168 3.35 -8.54 13.07
CA PRO A 168 2.86 -9.12 11.82
C PRO A 168 3.39 -8.43 10.56
N LEU A 169 3.60 -7.10 10.62
CA LEU A 169 4.17 -6.34 9.50
C LEU A 169 5.65 -6.68 9.26
N GLU A 170 6.44 -6.83 10.33
CA GLU A 170 7.84 -7.26 10.23
C GLU A 170 7.95 -8.67 9.64
N ASN A 171 7.05 -9.58 10.05
CA ASN A 171 6.99 -10.94 9.51
C ASN A 171 6.62 -10.97 8.02
N LEU A 172 5.64 -10.15 7.60
CA LEU A 172 5.27 -9.99 6.19
C LEU A 172 6.41 -9.44 5.34
N ALA A 173 7.06 -8.36 5.80
CA ALA A 173 8.23 -7.80 5.12
C ALA A 173 9.35 -8.83 5.00
N GLY A 174 9.61 -9.61 6.06
CA GLY A 174 10.56 -10.70 6.04
C GLY A 174 10.16 -11.86 5.10
N ALA A 175 8.87 -12.17 5.00
CA ALA A 175 8.36 -13.18 4.08
C ALA A 175 8.52 -12.76 2.62
N VAL A 176 8.27 -11.48 2.31
CA VAL A 176 8.49 -10.92 0.97
C VAL A 176 9.97 -10.90 0.61
N ASN A 177 10.85 -10.43 1.50
CA ASN A 177 12.29 -10.32 1.24
C ASN A 177 13.01 -11.68 1.11
N ARG A 178 12.50 -12.74 1.73
CA ARG A 178 13.09 -14.08 1.63
C ARG A 178 12.64 -14.87 0.42
N ARG A 179 11.69 -14.33 -0.37
CA ARG A 179 11.22 -15.01 -1.57
C ARG A 179 12.25 -14.92 -2.69
N SER A 180 12.47 -16.04 -3.36
CA SER A 180 13.16 -16.08 -4.64
C SER A 180 12.29 -15.44 -5.72
N GLU A 181 12.92 -14.97 -6.80
CA GLU A 181 12.24 -14.33 -7.94
C GLU A 181 11.13 -15.19 -8.56
N ASP A 182 11.21 -16.52 -8.40
CA ASP A 182 10.24 -17.49 -8.92
C ASP A 182 9.11 -17.87 -7.94
N ALA A 183 9.20 -17.46 -6.66
CA ALA A 183 8.21 -17.83 -5.64
C ALA A 183 7.04 -16.85 -5.59
N LEU A 184 6.06 -17.03 -6.48
CA LEU A 184 4.85 -16.20 -6.61
C LEU A 184 3.65 -16.75 -5.81
N GLU A 185 3.88 -17.64 -4.84
CA GLU A 185 2.85 -18.17 -3.97
C GLU A 185 2.16 -17.05 -3.17
N PRO A 186 0.86 -17.16 -2.87
CA PRO A 186 0.17 -16.13 -2.10
C PRO A 186 0.75 -16.00 -0.69
N LEU A 187 0.79 -14.77 -0.18
CA LEU A 187 1.16 -14.47 1.20
C LEU A 187 0.05 -14.97 2.14
N PRO A 188 0.41 -15.51 3.32
CA PRO A 188 -0.57 -15.96 4.30
C PRO A 188 -1.42 -14.78 4.78
N ALA A 189 -2.75 -14.97 4.78
CA ALA A 189 -3.72 -13.94 5.19
C ALA A 189 -4.06 -14.02 6.69
N GLU A 190 -3.58 -15.01 7.43
CA GLU A 190 -3.84 -15.21 8.85
C GLU A 190 -2.55 -15.57 9.60
N PRO A 191 -2.35 -15.07 10.84
CA PRO A 191 -3.16 -14.08 11.58
C PRO A 191 -2.71 -12.64 11.26
N LEU A 192 -3.59 -11.83 10.65
CA LEU A 192 -3.28 -10.43 10.31
C LEU A 192 -4.33 -9.48 10.90
N PRO A 193 -3.92 -8.28 11.38
CA PRO A 193 -4.84 -7.21 11.73
C PRO A 193 -5.76 -6.84 10.55
N ALA A 194 -6.98 -6.40 10.87
CA ALA A 194 -7.99 -6.06 9.87
C ALA A 194 -7.52 -4.97 8.90
N GLU A 195 -6.70 -4.04 9.39
CA GLU A 195 -6.14 -2.92 8.63
C GLU A 195 -5.12 -3.36 7.58
N VAL A 196 -4.48 -4.52 7.76
CA VAL A 196 -3.43 -5.04 6.87
C VAL A 196 -3.99 -6.01 5.83
N LYS A 197 -5.11 -6.66 6.11
CA LYS A 197 -5.76 -7.62 5.19
C LYS A 197 -6.00 -7.08 3.78
N PRO A 198 -6.53 -5.85 3.58
CA PRO A 198 -6.74 -5.31 2.22
C PRO A 198 -5.44 -5.16 1.44
N LEU A 199 -4.35 -4.75 2.11
CA LEU A 199 -3.03 -4.61 1.49
C LEU A 199 -2.49 -5.97 1.03
N VAL A 200 -2.60 -7.00 1.88
CA VAL A 200 -2.15 -8.36 1.54
C VAL A 200 -3.00 -8.95 0.41
N ALA A 201 -4.31 -8.70 0.41
CA ALA A 201 -5.19 -9.13 -0.68
C ALA A 201 -4.81 -8.48 -2.02
N ALA A 202 -4.55 -7.16 -2.04
CA ALA A 202 -4.09 -6.46 -3.24
C ALA A 202 -2.72 -6.97 -3.72
N LEU A 203 -1.79 -7.25 -2.80
CA LEU A 203 -0.48 -7.80 -3.14
C LEU A 203 -0.60 -9.24 -3.69
N ASN A 204 -1.46 -10.07 -3.12
CA ASN A 204 -1.73 -11.42 -3.63
C ASN A 204 -2.37 -11.39 -5.03
N ASP A 205 -3.26 -10.44 -5.31
CA ASP A 205 -3.80 -10.26 -6.66
C ASP A 205 -2.71 -9.86 -7.66
N LEU A 206 -1.80 -8.96 -7.27
CA LEU A 206 -0.65 -8.58 -8.08
C LEU A 206 0.29 -9.77 -8.35
N LEU A 207 0.62 -10.56 -7.31
CA LEU A 207 1.46 -11.75 -7.44
C LEU A 207 0.81 -12.79 -8.37
N ARG A 208 -0.48 -13.00 -8.27
CA ARG A 208 -1.24 -13.89 -9.17
C ARG A 208 -1.14 -13.41 -10.62
N ARG A 209 -1.44 -12.12 -10.88
CA ARG A 209 -1.34 -11.56 -12.25
C ARG A 209 0.08 -11.66 -12.81
N LEU A 210 1.09 -11.46 -11.97
CA LEU A 210 2.50 -11.61 -12.38
C LEU A 210 2.80 -13.08 -12.71
N GLY A 211 2.34 -14.04 -11.90
CA GLY A 211 2.47 -15.47 -12.14
C GLY A 211 1.83 -15.92 -13.44
N ASP A 212 0.60 -15.47 -13.70
CA ASP A 212 -0.11 -15.74 -14.94
C ASP A 212 0.67 -15.19 -16.15
N ALA A 213 1.18 -13.95 -16.06
CA ALA A 213 1.96 -13.33 -17.13
C ALA A 213 3.28 -14.07 -17.39
N LEU A 214 4.02 -14.46 -16.35
CA LEU A 214 5.26 -15.23 -16.49
C LEU A 214 5.01 -16.63 -17.07
N THR A 215 3.93 -17.28 -16.68
CA THR A 215 3.53 -18.59 -17.21
C THR A 215 3.24 -18.49 -18.70
N LEU A 216 2.46 -17.48 -19.11
CA LEU A 216 2.17 -17.21 -20.53
C LEU A 216 3.45 -16.88 -21.31
N GLN A 217 4.37 -16.12 -20.72
CA GLN A 217 5.66 -15.80 -21.36
C GLN A 217 6.53 -17.04 -21.53
N ARG A 218 6.63 -17.91 -20.51
CA ARG A 218 7.39 -19.17 -20.58
C ARG A 218 6.83 -20.10 -21.65
N ALA A 219 5.51 -20.25 -21.71
CA ALA A 219 4.83 -21.03 -22.73
C ALA A 219 5.13 -20.48 -24.13
N PHE A 220 5.03 -19.16 -24.32
CA PHE A 220 5.36 -18.50 -25.59
C PHE A 220 6.81 -18.78 -26.04
N ILE A 221 7.79 -18.69 -25.14
CA ILE A 221 9.20 -18.97 -25.46
C ILE A 221 9.39 -20.44 -25.87
N ALA A 222 8.75 -21.36 -25.13
CA ALA A 222 8.85 -22.79 -25.42
C ALA A 222 8.25 -23.13 -26.78
N ASP A 223 7.05 -22.60 -27.08
CA ASP A 223 6.36 -22.81 -28.34
C ASP A 223 7.12 -22.20 -29.52
N ALA A 224 7.62 -20.95 -29.37
CA ALA A 224 8.47 -20.29 -30.38
C ALA A 224 9.72 -21.08 -30.67
N ALA A 225 10.40 -21.63 -29.65
CA ALA A 225 11.59 -22.47 -29.85
C ALA A 225 11.26 -23.75 -30.58
N HIS A 226 10.09 -24.36 -30.32
CA HIS A 226 9.64 -25.57 -31.01
C HIS A 226 9.35 -25.29 -32.50
N GLU A 227 8.60 -24.24 -32.77
CA GLU A 227 8.20 -23.84 -34.12
C GLU A 227 9.39 -23.35 -34.99
N LEU A 228 10.42 -22.77 -34.38
CA LEU A 228 11.64 -22.42 -35.07
C LEU A 228 12.54 -23.63 -35.38
N ARG A 229 12.54 -24.63 -34.50
CA ARG A 229 13.39 -25.84 -34.70
C ARG A 229 13.02 -26.60 -36.00
N THR A 230 11.73 -26.71 -36.30
CA THR A 230 11.23 -27.46 -37.44
C THR A 230 11.73 -26.89 -38.77
N PRO A 231 11.54 -25.61 -39.13
CA PRO A 231 12.05 -25.05 -40.38
C PRO A 231 13.58 -25.04 -40.44
N LEU A 232 14.26 -24.80 -39.32
CA LEU A 232 15.73 -24.84 -39.28
C LEU A 232 16.28 -26.26 -39.56
N THR A 233 15.60 -27.28 -39.02
CA THR A 233 15.95 -28.68 -39.33
C THR A 233 15.72 -29.01 -40.79
N ALA A 234 14.61 -28.53 -41.38
CA ALA A 234 14.33 -28.70 -42.81
C ALA A 234 15.40 -28.00 -43.67
N VAL A 235 15.77 -26.76 -43.35
CA VAL A 235 16.86 -26.01 -44.00
C VAL A 235 18.18 -26.81 -43.95
N LYS A 236 18.56 -27.30 -42.77
CA LYS A 236 19.77 -28.12 -42.60
C LYS A 236 19.76 -29.38 -43.48
N LEU A 237 18.62 -30.06 -43.55
CA LEU A 237 18.47 -31.24 -44.41
C LEU A 237 18.62 -30.88 -45.89
N GLN A 238 18.04 -29.78 -46.38
CA GLN A 238 18.15 -29.34 -47.76
C GLN A 238 19.59 -28.95 -48.11
N ILE A 239 20.38 -28.37 -47.20
CA ILE A 239 21.81 -28.11 -47.36
C ILE A 239 22.55 -29.45 -47.60
N GLN A 240 22.33 -30.45 -46.75
CA GLN A 240 22.95 -31.76 -46.89
C GLN A 240 22.58 -32.47 -48.21
N LEU A 241 21.34 -32.31 -48.67
CA LEU A 241 20.90 -32.84 -49.96
C LEU A 241 21.56 -32.10 -51.13
N ALA A 242 21.72 -30.78 -51.06
CA ALA A 242 22.40 -29.99 -52.06
C ALA A 242 23.89 -30.35 -52.14
N GLU A 243 24.53 -30.61 -51.00
CA GLU A 243 25.95 -31.06 -50.95
C GLU A 243 26.16 -32.44 -51.59
N ARG A 244 25.19 -33.34 -51.46
CA ARG A 244 25.24 -34.73 -51.96
C ARG A 244 24.63 -34.90 -53.34
N ALA A 245 24.07 -33.83 -53.95
CA ALA A 245 23.42 -33.88 -55.22
C ALA A 245 24.40 -34.31 -56.32
N SER A 246 24.05 -35.37 -57.08
CA SER A 246 24.86 -35.95 -58.17
C SER A 246 24.57 -35.28 -59.49
N SER A 247 23.47 -34.52 -59.60
CA SER A 247 23.09 -33.84 -60.83
C SER A 247 22.80 -32.35 -60.61
N PRO A 248 22.97 -31.48 -61.61
CA PRO A 248 22.59 -30.07 -61.54
C PRO A 248 21.12 -29.89 -61.23
N ASP A 249 20.22 -30.74 -61.68
CA ASP A 249 18.78 -30.68 -61.41
C ASP A 249 18.43 -30.97 -59.95
N GLU A 250 19.03 -32.00 -59.36
CA GLU A 250 18.85 -32.31 -57.94
C GLU A 250 19.32 -31.17 -57.06
N ARG A 251 20.47 -30.59 -57.42
CA ARG A 251 21.04 -29.44 -56.71
C ARG A 251 20.13 -28.22 -56.82
N SER A 252 19.60 -27.91 -58.00
CA SER A 252 18.64 -26.82 -58.20
C SER A 252 17.37 -26.99 -57.39
N LYS A 253 16.81 -28.21 -57.37
CA LYS A 253 15.63 -28.53 -56.53
C LYS A 253 15.90 -28.38 -55.02
N ALA A 254 17.10 -28.82 -54.58
CA ALA A 254 17.47 -28.65 -53.16
C ALA A 254 17.63 -27.17 -52.79
N PHE A 255 18.27 -26.36 -53.67
CA PHE A 255 18.36 -24.91 -53.43
C PHE A 255 17.01 -24.19 -53.44
N SER A 256 16.09 -24.56 -54.32
CA SER A 256 14.74 -23.99 -54.34
C SER A 256 13.98 -24.30 -53.03
N ARG A 257 14.09 -25.54 -52.54
CA ARG A 257 13.48 -25.94 -51.25
C ARG A 257 14.18 -25.29 -50.05
N LEU A 258 15.51 -25.12 -50.11
CA LEU A 258 16.29 -24.39 -49.11
C LEU A 258 15.81 -22.95 -49.01
N LYS A 259 15.69 -22.25 -50.15
CA LYS A 259 15.19 -20.87 -50.21
C LYS A 259 13.80 -20.79 -49.61
N ALA A 260 12.84 -21.63 -50.02
CA ALA A 260 11.50 -21.65 -49.47
C ALA A 260 11.46 -21.94 -47.95
N GLY A 261 12.38 -22.80 -47.45
CA GLY A 261 12.54 -23.08 -46.02
C GLY A 261 13.07 -21.87 -45.23
N ALA A 262 14.05 -21.16 -45.79
CA ALA A 262 14.60 -19.94 -45.20
C ALA A 262 13.55 -18.80 -45.16
N ASP A 263 12.80 -18.60 -46.24
CA ASP A 263 11.74 -17.60 -46.34
C ASP A 263 10.62 -17.87 -45.29
N ARG A 264 10.24 -19.14 -45.08
CA ARG A 264 9.29 -19.53 -44.04
C ARG A 264 9.82 -19.23 -42.64
N ALA A 265 11.09 -19.54 -42.37
CA ALA A 265 11.71 -19.24 -41.08
C ALA A 265 11.74 -17.73 -40.82
N ALA A 266 12.11 -16.93 -41.82
CA ALA A 266 12.14 -15.47 -41.73
C ALA A 266 10.72 -14.89 -41.43
N HIS A 267 9.70 -15.40 -42.14
CA HIS A 267 8.30 -15.00 -41.91
C HIS A 267 7.83 -15.34 -40.48
N LEU A 268 8.15 -16.52 -39.96
CA LEU A 268 7.83 -16.92 -38.58
C LEU A 268 8.50 -15.98 -37.56
N VAL A 269 9.79 -15.67 -37.75
CA VAL A 269 10.49 -14.70 -36.87
C VAL A 269 9.81 -13.34 -36.88
N GLN A 270 9.41 -12.86 -38.08
CA GLN A 270 8.70 -11.58 -38.20
C GLN A 270 7.35 -11.60 -37.46
N GLN A 271 6.60 -12.70 -37.55
CA GLN A 271 5.34 -12.88 -36.81
C GLN A 271 5.57 -12.90 -35.29
N LEU A 272 6.60 -13.61 -34.79
CA LEU A 272 6.99 -13.63 -33.39
C LEU A 272 7.38 -12.25 -32.88
N LEU A 273 8.17 -11.49 -33.62
CA LEU A 273 8.55 -10.12 -33.28
C LEU A 273 7.34 -9.18 -33.24
N THR A 274 6.43 -9.34 -34.21
CA THR A 274 5.18 -8.56 -34.23
C THR A 274 4.30 -8.86 -33.01
N LEU A 275 4.18 -10.12 -32.64
CA LEU A 275 3.44 -10.53 -31.45
C LEU A 275 4.08 -9.97 -30.18
N ALA A 276 5.40 -10.10 -30.02
CA ALA A 276 6.15 -9.59 -28.87
C ALA A 276 6.03 -8.06 -28.73
N ARG A 277 6.11 -7.30 -29.84
CA ARG A 277 5.92 -5.85 -29.83
C ARG A 277 4.51 -5.45 -29.41
N ASN A 278 3.49 -6.18 -29.85
CA ASN A 278 2.11 -5.91 -29.50
C ASN A 278 1.78 -6.29 -28.03
N GLU A 279 2.56 -7.20 -27.41
CA GLU A 279 2.48 -7.52 -25.99
C GLU A 279 3.17 -6.47 -25.11
N ALA A 280 4.36 -6.02 -25.50
CA ALA A 280 5.14 -5.04 -24.73
C ALA A 280 4.52 -3.63 -24.72
N CYS A 281 3.79 -3.27 -25.79
CA CYS A 281 3.18 -1.95 -25.95
C CYS A 281 1.73 -1.87 -25.38
N ALA A 282 1.44 -2.51 -24.24
CA ALA A 282 0.16 -2.33 -23.53
C ALA A 282 0.00 -0.94 -22.89
N GLY A 283 1.02 -0.06 -22.99
CA GLY A 283 0.96 1.34 -22.59
C GLY A 283 0.25 2.22 -23.63
N GLU A 284 -0.39 3.29 -23.19
CA GLU A 284 -1.14 4.28 -23.96
C GLU A 284 -0.32 4.88 -25.10
N ARG A 285 -0.35 4.25 -26.29
CA ARG A 285 -0.06 4.99 -27.52
C ARG A 285 -1.29 5.81 -27.89
N THR A 286 -1.07 7.05 -28.21
CA THR A 286 -2.13 7.97 -28.67
C THR A 286 -2.76 7.36 -29.93
N LEU A 287 -4.02 6.93 -29.83
CA LEU A 287 -4.79 6.44 -30.98
C LEU A 287 -5.05 7.62 -31.89
N ALA A 288 -4.60 7.52 -33.15
CA ALA A 288 -4.86 8.54 -34.18
C ALA A 288 -6.12 8.16 -34.98
N ALA A 289 -6.72 9.15 -35.65
CA ALA A 289 -7.75 8.85 -36.65
C ALA A 289 -7.10 8.18 -37.85
N VAL A 290 -7.52 6.96 -38.18
CA VAL A 290 -6.93 6.14 -39.22
C VAL A 290 -8.01 5.77 -40.24
N ASP A 291 -7.69 5.91 -41.54
CA ASP A 291 -8.57 5.48 -42.64
C ASP A 291 -8.39 3.98 -42.88
N LEU A 292 -9.39 3.19 -42.47
CA LEU A 292 -9.45 1.75 -42.66
C LEU A 292 -9.50 1.35 -44.13
N THR A 293 -10.10 2.18 -44.98
CA THR A 293 -10.22 1.93 -46.41
C THR A 293 -8.86 2.01 -47.10
N GLN A 294 -8.05 3.01 -46.72
CA GLN A 294 -6.70 3.15 -47.27
C GLN A 294 -5.79 2.01 -46.84
N ILE A 295 -5.84 1.62 -45.54
CA ILE A 295 -5.06 0.48 -45.03
C ILE A 295 -5.44 -0.82 -45.73
N ALA A 296 -6.73 -1.07 -45.95
CA ALA A 296 -7.18 -2.28 -46.68
C ALA A 296 -6.70 -2.26 -48.15
N ARG A 297 -6.71 -1.09 -48.79
CA ARG A 297 -6.23 -0.93 -50.16
C ARG A 297 -4.72 -1.26 -50.28
N ASP A 298 -3.93 -0.70 -49.35
CA ASP A 298 -2.49 -0.94 -49.30
C ASP A 298 -2.18 -2.44 -49.08
N ALA A 299 -2.89 -3.07 -48.14
CA ALA A 299 -2.73 -4.50 -47.80
C ALA A 299 -3.14 -5.43 -48.98
N VAL A 300 -4.22 -5.10 -49.71
CA VAL A 300 -4.64 -5.84 -50.91
C VAL A 300 -3.59 -5.69 -52.02
N ALA A 301 -3.00 -4.49 -52.21
CA ALA A 301 -1.96 -4.25 -53.18
C ALA A 301 -0.69 -5.03 -52.84
N GLU A 302 -0.31 -5.15 -51.59
CA GLU A 302 0.86 -5.93 -51.12
C GLU A 302 0.67 -7.45 -51.43
N GLU A 303 -0.52 -7.99 -51.28
CA GLU A 303 -0.82 -9.42 -51.46
C GLU A 303 -1.23 -9.77 -52.91
N ALA A 304 -1.49 -8.80 -53.79
CA ALA A 304 -2.00 -9.01 -55.14
C ALA A 304 -1.11 -9.92 -55.99
N ALA A 305 0.21 -9.72 -55.94
CA ALA A 305 1.16 -10.55 -56.72
C ALA A 305 1.20 -12.02 -56.24
N ILE A 306 0.99 -12.25 -54.94
CA ILE A 306 0.95 -13.60 -54.34
C ILE A 306 -0.35 -14.29 -54.74
N ALA A 307 -1.49 -13.56 -54.67
CA ALA A 307 -2.78 -14.07 -55.08
C ALA A 307 -2.83 -14.43 -56.55
N GLU A 308 -2.28 -13.56 -57.44
CA GLU A 308 -2.20 -13.79 -58.87
C GLU A 308 -1.35 -15.03 -59.18
N ALA A 309 -0.13 -15.12 -58.57
CA ALA A 309 0.73 -16.30 -58.75
C ALA A 309 0.08 -17.59 -58.29
N LYS A 310 -0.87 -17.53 -57.36
CA LYS A 310 -1.64 -18.69 -56.89
C LYS A 310 -2.93 -18.94 -57.72
N GLY A 311 -3.30 -18.01 -58.59
CA GLY A 311 -4.55 -18.08 -59.35
C GLY A 311 -5.82 -17.80 -58.49
N VAL A 312 -5.69 -16.95 -57.49
CA VAL A 312 -6.77 -16.54 -56.58
C VAL A 312 -7.18 -15.11 -56.96
N GLU A 313 -8.47 -14.90 -57.17
CA GLU A 313 -9.03 -13.56 -57.40
C GLU A 313 -9.09 -12.79 -56.07
N LEU A 314 -8.38 -11.67 -55.97
CA LEU A 314 -8.38 -10.83 -54.78
C LEU A 314 -9.01 -9.45 -55.07
N GLY A 315 -10.12 -9.18 -54.42
CA GLY A 315 -10.92 -7.95 -54.64
C GLY A 315 -11.06 -7.09 -53.37
N LEU A 316 -11.19 -5.74 -53.58
CA LEU A 316 -11.53 -4.81 -52.52
C LEU A 316 -12.83 -4.08 -52.83
N THR A 317 -13.79 -4.14 -51.96
CA THR A 317 -15.04 -3.37 -52.01
C THR A 317 -15.05 -2.27 -50.93
N ALA A 318 -15.10 -1.03 -51.34
CA ALA A 318 -15.19 0.08 -50.41
C ALA A 318 -16.01 1.25 -51.03
N ASP A 319 -17.18 1.50 -50.48
CA ASP A 319 -18.09 2.53 -51.04
C ASP A 319 -17.71 3.96 -50.58
N ARG A 320 -17.14 4.09 -49.38
CA ARG A 320 -16.77 5.39 -48.75
C ARG A 320 -15.56 5.19 -47.84
N PRO A 321 -14.76 6.24 -47.59
CA PRO A 321 -13.73 6.23 -46.58
C PRO A 321 -14.35 5.90 -45.21
N VAL A 322 -13.74 4.97 -44.50
CA VAL A 322 -14.18 4.52 -43.17
C VAL A 322 -13.02 4.74 -42.20
N SER A 323 -13.24 5.55 -41.16
CA SER A 323 -12.16 5.87 -40.19
C SER A 323 -12.50 5.35 -38.81
N THR A 324 -11.43 5.03 -38.05
CA THR A 324 -11.51 4.66 -36.63
C THR A 324 -10.32 5.26 -35.88
N ALA A 325 -10.40 5.32 -34.55
CA ALA A 325 -9.23 5.62 -33.72
C ALA A 325 -8.35 4.37 -33.58
N GLY A 326 -7.08 4.45 -33.98
CA GLY A 326 -6.19 3.27 -33.93
C GLY A 326 -4.70 3.58 -34.12
N ASP A 327 -3.91 2.53 -34.04
CA ASP A 327 -2.50 2.50 -34.40
C ASP A 327 -2.41 1.97 -35.84
N PRO A 328 -1.97 2.80 -36.83
CA PRO A 328 -1.98 2.43 -38.22
C PRO A 328 -1.12 1.20 -38.55
N ASP A 329 0.05 1.03 -37.87
CA ASP A 329 0.94 -0.09 -38.10
C ASP A 329 0.33 -1.40 -37.57
N ALA A 330 -0.30 -1.35 -36.40
CA ALA A 330 -1.00 -2.47 -35.82
C ALA A 330 -2.21 -2.87 -36.68
N LEU A 331 -3.00 -1.91 -37.16
CA LEU A 331 -4.15 -2.17 -38.03
C LEU A 331 -3.75 -2.71 -39.40
N ARG A 332 -2.64 -2.24 -40.00
CA ARG A 332 -2.06 -2.82 -41.21
C ARG A 332 -1.67 -4.28 -40.99
N THR A 333 -1.02 -4.57 -39.85
CA THR A 333 -0.66 -5.94 -39.47
C THR A 333 -1.89 -6.84 -39.31
N LEU A 334 -2.98 -6.32 -38.72
CA LEU A 334 -4.22 -7.06 -38.53
C LEU A 334 -4.83 -7.49 -39.87
N ILE A 335 -5.06 -6.48 -40.77
CA ILE A 335 -5.70 -6.77 -42.06
C ILE A 335 -4.81 -7.60 -42.99
N GLY A 336 -3.50 -7.37 -42.96
CA GLY A 336 -2.53 -8.18 -43.68
C GLY A 336 -2.55 -9.65 -43.28
N ASN A 337 -2.60 -9.97 -42.00
CA ASN A 337 -2.74 -11.35 -41.52
C ASN A 337 -4.07 -11.99 -41.96
N LEU A 338 -5.18 -11.20 -42.02
CA LEU A 338 -6.44 -11.73 -42.52
C LEU A 338 -6.39 -12.04 -44.00
N ILE A 339 -5.79 -11.16 -44.83
CA ILE A 339 -5.69 -11.33 -46.28
C ILE A 339 -4.70 -12.46 -46.61
N ASP A 340 -3.49 -12.51 -45.98
CA ASP A 340 -2.54 -13.61 -46.15
C ASP A 340 -3.22 -14.97 -45.82
N ASN A 341 -3.91 -15.07 -44.72
CA ASN A 341 -4.64 -16.29 -44.38
C ASN A 341 -5.69 -16.64 -45.46
N ALA A 342 -6.50 -15.68 -45.88
CA ALA A 342 -7.52 -15.91 -46.90
C ALA A 342 -6.93 -16.39 -48.24
N VAL A 343 -5.90 -15.69 -48.72
CA VAL A 343 -5.17 -16.09 -49.97
C VAL A 343 -4.50 -17.45 -49.80
N ARG A 344 -3.91 -17.74 -48.66
CA ARG A 344 -3.21 -19.01 -48.38
C ARG A 344 -4.13 -20.20 -48.35
N TYR A 345 -5.31 -20.11 -47.78
CA TYR A 345 -6.26 -21.22 -47.66
C TYR A 345 -7.21 -21.34 -48.81
N THR A 346 -7.35 -20.32 -49.66
CA THR A 346 -8.14 -20.39 -50.90
C THR A 346 -7.41 -21.23 -51.98
N GLN A 347 -8.10 -22.11 -52.66
CA GLN A 347 -7.57 -22.90 -53.76
C GLN A 347 -7.47 -22.06 -55.05
N ALA A 348 -6.66 -22.50 -56.00
CA ALA A 348 -6.55 -21.87 -57.31
C ALA A 348 -7.95 -21.87 -58.02
N GLY A 349 -8.30 -20.74 -58.60
CA GLY A 349 -9.65 -20.48 -59.16
C GLY A 349 -10.68 -19.98 -58.16
N GLY A 350 -10.32 -19.86 -56.86
CA GLY A 350 -11.18 -19.26 -55.85
C GLY A 350 -11.03 -17.74 -55.71
N SER A 351 -11.81 -17.13 -54.82
CA SER A 351 -11.84 -15.67 -54.60
C SER A 351 -11.66 -15.31 -53.13
N VAL A 352 -11.10 -14.13 -52.92
CA VAL A 352 -10.97 -13.45 -51.63
C VAL A 352 -11.51 -12.05 -51.77
N ASP A 353 -12.56 -11.71 -51.03
CA ASP A 353 -13.20 -10.40 -51.02
C ASP A 353 -12.92 -9.68 -49.74
N VAL A 354 -12.31 -8.51 -49.83
CA VAL A 354 -12.04 -7.60 -48.70
C VAL A 354 -13.05 -6.44 -48.75
N ALA A 355 -13.75 -6.15 -47.67
CA ALA A 355 -14.64 -5.01 -47.63
C ALA A 355 -14.36 -4.11 -46.42
N ALA A 356 -14.29 -2.80 -46.66
CA ALA A 356 -14.24 -1.77 -45.62
C ALA A 356 -15.56 -0.96 -45.67
N LYS A 357 -16.36 -1.04 -44.63
CA LYS A 357 -17.73 -0.47 -44.65
C LYS A 357 -18.19 -0.02 -43.24
N MET A 358 -19.18 0.83 -43.20
CA MET A 358 -19.95 1.11 -41.98
C MET A 358 -21.04 0.04 -41.83
N SER A 359 -21.04 -0.66 -40.73
CA SER A 359 -22.07 -1.67 -40.41
C SER A 359 -22.71 -1.39 -39.04
N ALA A 360 -24.02 -1.13 -39.00
CA ALA A 360 -24.75 -0.75 -37.80
C ALA A 360 -24.09 0.43 -37.04
N GLY A 361 -23.60 1.45 -37.76
CA GLY A 361 -22.95 2.62 -37.19
C GLY A 361 -21.52 2.39 -36.69
N ARG A 362 -20.91 1.25 -37.02
CA ARG A 362 -19.55 0.89 -36.60
C ARG A 362 -18.64 0.68 -37.79
N PRO A 363 -17.40 1.22 -37.75
CA PRO A 363 -16.38 0.89 -38.73
C PRO A 363 -16.11 -0.64 -38.73
N THR A 364 -16.11 -1.25 -39.90
CA THR A 364 -16.04 -2.72 -40.00
C THR A 364 -15.21 -3.13 -41.20
N TRP A 365 -14.27 -4.05 -40.99
CA TRP A 365 -13.64 -4.84 -42.03
C TRP A 365 -14.32 -6.20 -42.14
N VAL A 366 -14.48 -6.66 -43.36
CA VAL A 366 -14.97 -8.04 -43.67
C VAL A 366 -14.02 -8.64 -44.69
N VAL A 367 -13.44 -9.79 -44.38
CA VAL A 367 -12.62 -10.59 -45.30
C VAL A 367 -13.36 -11.92 -45.50
N THR A 368 -13.71 -12.22 -46.75
CA THR A 368 -14.42 -13.46 -47.12
C THR A 368 -13.59 -14.23 -48.11
N ASP A 369 -13.35 -15.51 -47.86
CA ASP A 369 -12.65 -16.41 -48.75
C ASP A 369 -13.57 -17.56 -49.22
N SER A 370 -13.22 -18.16 -50.34
CA SER A 370 -13.89 -19.36 -50.88
C SER A 370 -13.15 -20.66 -50.55
N GLY A 371 -12.30 -20.66 -49.53
CA GLY A 371 -11.51 -21.80 -49.08
C GLY A 371 -12.34 -22.89 -48.37
N PRO A 372 -11.68 -23.81 -47.63
CA PRO A 372 -12.39 -24.90 -46.94
C PRO A 372 -13.20 -24.44 -45.73
N GLY A 373 -12.94 -23.20 -45.24
CA GLY A 373 -13.57 -22.68 -44.04
C GLY A 373 -12.99 -23.26 -42.74
N ILE A 374 -13.63 -22.94 -41.62
CA ILE A 374 -13.29 -23.46 -40.26
C ILE A 374 -14.54 -24.04 -39.63
N PRO A 375 -14.49 -25.32 -39.17
CA PRO A 375 -15.62 -25.96 -38.47
C PRO A 375 -16.06 -25.13 -37.26
N ALA A 376 -17.36 -25.04 -37.01
CA ALA A 376 -17.91 -24.21 -35.92
C ALA A 376 -17.30 -24.56 -34.54
N ALA A 377 -17.01 -25.84 -34.31
CA ALA A 377 -16.42 -26.31 -33.05
C ALA A 377 -14.98 -25.79 -32.82
N GLU A 378 -14.26 -25.42 -33.90
CA GLU A 378 -12.87 -24.99 -33.82
C GLU A 378 -12.70 -23.47 -33.87
N ARG A 379 -13.75 -22.70 -34.21
CA ARG A 379 -13.69 -21.26 -34.40
C ARG A 379 -13.22 -20.46 -33.17
N GLN A 380 -13.40 -20.99 -31.98
CA GLN A 380 -12.86 -20.37 -30.77
C GLN A 380 -11.36 -20.68 -30.60
N ARG A 381 -10.96 -21.91 -30.91
CA ARG A 381 -9.60 -22.41 -30.71
C ARG A 381 -8.59 -21.88 -31.75
N VAL A 382 -9.03 -21.48 -32.94
CA VAL A 382 -8.14 -20.92 -33.97
C VAL A 382 -7.52 -19.58 -33.60
N PHE A 383 -7.96 -18.96 -32.52
CA PHE A 383 -7.31 -17.79 -31.94
C PHE A 383 -6.21 -18.15 -30.94
N ASP A 384 -6.13 -19.42 -30.51
CA ASP A 384 -5.04 -19.89 -29.65
C ASP A 384 -3.73 -19.89 -30.47
N ARG A 385 -2.64 -19.54 -29.80
CA ARG A 385 -1.32 -19.49 -30.45
C ARG A 385 -0.92 -20.86 -30.93
N PHE A 386 -0.35 -20.93 -32.16
CA PHE A 386 0.13 -22.16 -32.79
C PHE A 386 -0.97 -23.22 -33.06
N TYR A 387 -2.22 -22.91 -32.75
CA TYR A 387 -3.32 -23.81 -33.06
C TYR A 387 -3.62 -23.78 -34.57
N ARG A 388 -3.83 -24.97 -35.14
CA ARG A 388 -4.15 -25.15 -36.54
C ARG A 388 -5.36 -26.07 -36.62
N ALA A 389 -6.41 -25.63 -37.32
CA ALA A 389 -7.50 -26.52 -37.71
C ALA A 389 -6.95 -27.51 -38.73
N ASP A 390 -7.47 -28.76 -38.71
CA ASP A 390 -7.04 -29.81 -39.65
C ASP A 390 -7.69 -29.57 -41.04
N THR A 391 -7.15 -28.60 -41.76
CA THR A 391 -7.66 -28.11 -43.04
C THR A 391 -6.81 -28.58 -44.24
N GLY A 392 -6.33 -29.82 -44.23
CA GLY A 392 -5.81 -30.44 -45.47
C GLY A 392 -4.36 -30.07 -45.85
N GLY A 393 -3.44 -29.93 -44.92
CA GLY A 393 -2.00 -29.93 -45.21
C GLY A 393 -1.38 -28.59 -45.67
N VAL A 394 -2.12 -27.50 -45.65
CA VAL A 394 -1.59 -26.17 -45.95
C VAL A 394 -0.63 -25.72 -44.83
N GLU A 395 0.62 -25.50 -45.13
CA GLU A 395 1.65 -25.04 -44.14
C GLU A 395 1.34 -23.65 -43.61
N GLY A 396 1.36 -23.48 -42.26
CA GLY A 396 1.17 -22.19 -41.60
C GLY A 396 1.68 -22.23 -40.17
N SER A 397 1.98 -21.06 -39.56
CA SER A 397 2.52 -20.92 -38.19
C SER A 397 1.47 -21.06 -37.08
N GLY A 398 0.18 -20.93 -37.40
CA GLY A 398 -0.88 -20.84 -36.39
C GLY A 398 -0.86 -19.54 -35.57
N LEU A 399 -0.08 -18.51 -35.96
CA LEU A 399 0.03 -17.24 -35.24
C LEU A 399 -0.86 -16.13 -35.82
N GLY A 400 -1.24 -16.20 -37.10
CA GLY A 400 -1.94 -15.09 -37.78
C GLY A 400 -3.24 -14.65 -37.07
N LEU A 401 -4.15 -15.59 -36.77
CA LEU A 401 -5.42 -15.26 -36.10
C LEU A 401 -5.23 -14.85 -34.62
N SER A 402 -4.22 -15.37 -33.94
CA SER A 402 -3.87 -14.92 -32.58
C SER A 402 -3.36 -13.48 -32.57
N ILE A 403 -2.57 -13.07 -33.58
CA ILE A 403 -2.14 -11.68 -33.79
C ILE A 403 -3.35 -10.78 -34.07
N VAL A 404 -4.26 -11.21 -34.93
CA VAL A 404 -5.52 -10.51 -35.25
C VAL A 404 -6.33 -10.26 -33.98
N GLN A 405 -6.56 -11.30 -33.18
CA GLN A 405 -7.32 -11.18 -31.94
C GLN A 405 -6.65 -10.20 -30.96
N ARG A 406 -5.33 -10.29 -30.80
CA ARG A 406 -4.58 -9.41 -29.89
C ARG A 406 -4.67 -7.94 -30.29
N ILE A 407 -4.49 -7.65 -31.58
CA ILE A 407 -4.60 -6.28 -32.10
C ILE A 407 -6.04 -5.78 -31.99
N ALA A 408 -7.04 -6.60 -32.30
CA ALA A 408 -8.45 -6.28 -32.16
C ALA A 408 -8.80 -5.93 -30.70
N GLN A 409 -8.41 -6.76 -29.73
CA GLN A 409 -8.61 -6.50 -28.29
C GLN A 409 -8.02 -5.15 -27.86
N ARG A 410 -6.80 -4.83 -28.32
CA ARG A 410 -6.15 -3.54 -28.05
C ARG A 410 -6.96 -2.36 -28.58
N HIS A 411 -7.61 -2.51 -29.74
CA HIS A 411 -8.46 -1.50 -30.37
C HIS A 411 -9.94 -1.60 -29.92
N ARG A 412 -10.24 -2.43 -28.92
CA ARG A 412 -11.62 -2.71 -28.45
C ARG A 412 -12.54 -3.16 -29.59
N ALA A 413 -11.97 -3.76 -30.63
CA ALA A 413 -12.71 -4.31 -31.76
C ALA A 413 -13.12 -5.76 -31.49
N ALA A 414 -14.29 -6.15 -31.99
CA ALA A 414 -14.79 -7.50 -31.94
C ALA A 414 -14.46 -8.25 -33.24
N VAL A 415 -13.91 -9.46 -33.11
CA VAL A 415 -13.64 -10.37 -34.26
C VAL A 415 -14.66 -11.50 -34.23
N GLU A 416 -15.32 -11.73 -35.34
CA GLU A 416 -16.30 -12.79 -35.51
C GLU A 416 -15.95 -13.66 -36.73
N LEU A 417 -16.04 -14.98 -36.58
CA LEU A 417 -15.81 -15.95 -37.64
C LEU A 417 -17.13 -16.62 -38.01
N THR A 418 -17.53 -16.49 -39.26
CA THR A 418 -18.73 -17.14 -39.79
C THR A 418 -18.39 -17.97 -41.06
N GLY A 419 -19.24 -18.89 -41.43
CA GLY A 419 -19.08 -19.58 -42.74
C GLY A 419 -19.25 -18.58 -43.88
N GLY A 420 -18.53 -18.80 -44.96
CA GLY A 420 -18.67 -18.03 -46.20
C GLY A 420 -20.01 -18.18 -46.88
N PRO A 421 -20.27 -17.40 -47.93
CA PRO A 421 -21.49 -17.49 -48.74
C PRO A 421 -21.70 -18.89 -49.30
N GLY A 422 -22.94 -19.44 -49.17
CA GLY A 422 -23.24 -20.79 -49.64
C GLY A 422 -22.67 -21.91 -48.79
N GLY A 423 -22.11 -21.62 -47.59
CA GLY A 423 -21.53 -22.63 -46.69
C GLY A 423 -20.11 -23.06 -47.04
N LEU A 424 -19.49 -22.46 -48.05
CA LEU A 424 -18.10 -22.66 -48.44
C LEU A 424 -17.26 -21.44 -47.99
N GLY A 425 -16.03 -21.70 -47.53
CA GLY A 425 -15.12 -20.63 -47.11
C GLY A 425 -15.34 -20.11 -45.71
N LEU A 426 -14.65 -19.05 -45.41
CA LEU A 426 -14.68 -18.33 -44.14
C LEU A 426 -14.96 -16.84 -44.35
N THR A 427 -15.79 -16.26 -43.49
CA THR A 427 -15.96 -14.82 -43.38
C THR A 427 -15.48 -14.37 -42.03
N VAL A 428 -14.48 -13.50 -42.03
CA VAL A 428 -13.93 -12.84 -40.82
C VAL A 428 -14.42 -11.41 -40.77
N THR A 429 -15.15 -11.05 -39.72
CA THR A 429 -15.67 -9.70 -39.50
C THR A 429 -14.99 -9.04 -38.30
N VAL A 430 -14.37 -7.89 -38.52
CA VAL A 430 -13.72 -7.07 -37.48
C VAL A 430 -14.53 -5.79 -37.31
N ARG A 431 -15.21 -5.64 -36.18
CA ARG A 431 -16.04 -4.47 -35.85
C ARG A 431 -15.32 -3.59 -34.85
N PHE A 432 -15.02 -2.37 -35.22
CA PHE A 432 -14.42 -1.36 -34.35
C PHE A 432 -15.48 -0.65 -33.53
N PRO A 433 -15.12 -0.02 -32.38
CA PRO A 433 -16.04 0.80 -31.62
C PRO A 433 -16.59 1.94 -32.49
N ALA A 434 -17.83 2.36 -32.20
CA ALA A 434 -18.36 3.60 -32.77
C ALA A 434 -17.49 4.76 -32.30
N GLY A 435 -17.09 5.63 -33.23
CA GLY A 435 -16.24 6.78 -32.94
C GLY A 435 -16.99 7.87 -32.17
#